data_b07befb49e4f2e386babbecbf8c16b0a
#
_entry.id   b07befb49e4f2e386babbecbf8c16b0a
#
_cell.length_a   1.000
_cell.length_b   1.000
_cell.length_c   1.000
_cell.angle_alpha   90.00
_cell.angle_beta   90.00
_cell.angle_gamma   90.00
#
_symmetry.space_group_name_H-M   'P 1'
#
loop_
_entity.id
_entity.type
_entity.pdbx_description
1 polymer ?
#
loop_
_entity_poly.entity_id
_entity_poly.type
_entity_poly.pdbx_seq_one_letter_code
_entity_poly.pdbx_strand_id
1 'polypeptide(L)'
;MDQVIAAAKLLDDRLSQRHIDLDPGGYFIIYLDQEAHLICAKHFTNVIDDRGLAIDPETGKPIPAKGKVERTHTQVFTGSTAKELCVQLFEKTQPCPVTCLDHAAYLGREFLRAEIALLSNQDYVQD
;
A
#
# COMPACT_ATOMS: atom_id res chain seq x y z
N MET A 1 -0.44 -7.63 12.58
CA MET A 1 0.09 -6.29 12.85
C MET A 1 1.59 -6.19 12.60
N ASP A 2 2.38 -7.11 13.13
CA ASP A 2 3.84 -7.08 12.97
C ASP A 2 4.28 -7.16 11.51
N GLN A 3 3.58 -7.95 10.68
CA GLN A 3 3.88 -8.05 9.25
C GLN A 3 3.62 -6.73 8.51
N VAL A 4 2.58 -6.01 8.89
CA VAL A 4 2.25 -4.72 8.27
C VAL A 4 3.28 -3.67 8.64
N ILE A 5 3.71 -3.62 9.88
CA ILE A 5 4.74 -2.68 10.36
C ILE A 5 6.08 -2.96 9.65
N ALA A 6 6.47 -4.22 9.55
CA ALA A 6 7.70 -4.62 8.87
C ALA A 6 7.64 -4.28 7.37
N ALA A 7 6.51 -4.54 6.72
CA ALA A 7 6.31 -4.21 5.30
C ALA A 7 6.33 -2.70 5.07
N ALA A 8 5.70 -1.92 5.96
CA ALA A 8 5.69 -0.47 5.86
C ALA A 8 7.08 0.11 5.97
N LYS A 9 7.87 -0.37 6.94
CA LYS A 9 9.25 0.09 7.14
C LYS A 9 10.12 -0.23 5.93
N LEU A 10 10.00 -1.44 5.39
CA LEU A 10 10.77 -1.85 4.22
C LEU A 10 10.42 -1.01 3.00
N LEU A 11 9.13 -0.73 2.80
CA LEU A 11 8.66 0.10 1.70
C LEU A 11 9.17 1.54 1.83
N ASP A 12 9.08 2.12 3.03
CA ASP A 12 9.58 3.48 3.29
C ASP A 12 11.07 3.59 2.99
N ASP A 13 11.87 2.59 3.39
CA ASP A 13 13.29 2.56 3.13
C ASP A 13 13.58 2.50 1.61
N ARG A 14 12.84 1.69 0.88
CA ARG A 14 12.99 1.57 -0.57
C ARG A 14 12.60 2.85 -1.31
N LEU A 15 11.49 3.45 -0.94
CA LEU A 15 11.02 4.70 -1.55
C LEU A 15 12.01 5.84 -1.31
N SER A 16 12.57 5.92 -0.11
CA SER A 16 13.59 6.91 0.23
C SER A 16 14.85 6.77 -0.62
N GLN A 17 15.25 5.53 -0.92
CA GLN A 17 16.45 5.27 -1.72
C GLN A 17 16.25 5.57 -3.21
N ARG A 18 15.04 5.39 -3.72
CA ARG A 18 14.76 5.50 -5.15
C ARG A 18 14.30 6.88 -5.59
N HIS A 19 14.00 7.77 -4.67
CA HIS A 19 13.43 9.10 -4.97
C HIS A 19 12.19 8.99 -5.86
N ILE A 20 11.33 8.01 -5.60
CA ILE A 20 10.11 7.81 -6.37
C ILE A 20 9.10 8.87 -5.99
N ASP A 21 8.50 9.51 -6.99
CA ASP A 21 7.39 10.42 -6.79
C ASP A 21 6.19 9.62 -6.26
N LEU A 22 5.75 9.99 -5.07
CA LEU A 22 4.61 9.32 -4.46
C LEU A 22 3.30 9.83 -5.06
N ASP A 23 2.35 8.94 -5.24
CA ASP A 23 1.00 9.30 -5.64
C ASP A 23 0.38 10.21 -4.57
N PRO A 24 -0.16 11.39 -4.94
CA PRO A 24 -0.85 12.25 -3.97
C PRO A 24 -2.00 11.54 -3.26
N GLY A 25 -2.60 10.51 -3.88
CA GLY A 25 -3.63 9.70 -3.25
C GLY A 25 -3.12 8.81 -2.13
N GLY A 26 -1.82 8.56 -2.04
CA GLY A 26 -1.23 7.74 -1.01
C GLY A 26 -0.43 6.56 -1.55
N TYR A 27 -0.29 5.53 -0.73
CA TYR A 27 0.43 4.32 -1.11
C TYR A 27 -0.26 3.09 -0.51
N PHE A 28 0.17 1.91 -0.98
CA PHE A 28 -0.38 0.63 -0.54
C PHE A 28 0.72 -0.23 0.03
N ILE A 29 0.39 -0.94 1.11
CA ILE A 29 1.22 -2.02 1.63
C ILE A 29 0.55 -3.33 1.27
N ILE A 30 1.25 -4.15 0.52
CA ILE A 30 0.75 -5.42 -0.01
C ILE A 30 1.41 -6.56 0.75
N TYR A 31 0.63 -7.48 1.25
CA TYR A 31 1.11 -8.66 1.95
C TYR A 31 0.15 -9.83 1.75
N LEU A 32 0.59 -11.03 2.10
CA LEU A 32 -0.23 -12.23 2.00
C LEU A 32 -0.76 -12.64 3.37
N ASP A 33 -2.03 -13.04 3.41
CA ASP A 33 -2.61 -13.79 4.51
C ASP A 33 -2.63 -15.25 4.07
N GLN A 34 -1.62 -16.01 4.48
CA GLN A 34 -1.45 -17.40 4.06
C GLN A 34 -2.56 -18.30 4.60
N GLU A 35 -3.04 -18.05 5.81
CA GLU A 35 -4.11 -18.85 6.42
C GLU A 35 -5.42 -18.67 5.68
N ALA A 36 -5.79 -17.45 5.35
CA ALA A 36 -7.01 -17.15 4.61
C ALA A 36 -6.85 -17.34 3.10
N HIS A 37 -5.63 -17.55 2.61
CA HIS A 37 -5.30 -17.65 1.20
C HIS A 37 -5.73 -16.42 0.43
N LEU A 38 -5.34 -15.24 0.95
CA LEU A 38 -5.71 -13.95 0.38
C LEU A 38 -4.49 -13.06 0.18
N ILE A 39 -4.59 -12.22 -0.85
CA ILE A 39 -3.71 -11.07 -1.04
C ILE A 39 -4.38 -9.89 -0.34
N CYS A 40 -3.62 -9.17 0.48
CA CYS A 40 -4.12 -8.02 1.22
C CYS A 40 -3.39 -6.76 0.78
N ALA A 41 -4.13 -5.67 0.64
CA ALA A 41 -3.57 -4.36 0.31
C ALA A 41 -4.17 -3.32 1.24
N LYS A 42 -3.35 -2.69 2.08
CA LYS A 42 -3.77 -1.61 2.96
C LYS A 42 -3.40 -0.28 2.36
N HIS A 43 -4.38 0.60 2.25
CA HIS A 43 -4.19 1.95 1.72
C HIS A 43 -3.86 2.95 2.83
N PHE A 44 -2.83 3.74 2.61
CA PHE A 44 -2.40 4.82 3.50
C PHE A 44 -2.37 6.13 2.69
N THR A 45 -3.01 7.17 3.21
CA THR A 45 -3.03 8.46 2.52
C THR A 45 -1.74 9.23 2.71
N ASN A 46 -1.36 10.00 1.69
CA ASN A 46 -0.23 10.92 1.72
C ASN A 46 -0.74 12.36 1.72
N VAL A 47 -1.33 12.79 2.83
CA VAL A 47 -1.70 14.20 2.98
C VAL A 47 -0.46 14.97 3.42
N ILE A 48 -0.07 15.96 2.64
CA ILE A 48 1.13 16.75 2.88
C ILE A 48 0.71 18.18 3.21
N ASP A 49 1.28 18.76 4.27
CA ASP A 49 0.97 20.14 4.68
C ASP A 49 1.79 21.16 3.88
N ASP A 50 1.57 22.45 4.17
CA ASP A 50 2.24 23.57 3.48
C ASP A 50 3.76 23.56 3.63
N ARG A 51 4.28 22.83 4.62
CA ARG A 51 5.72 22.72 4.88
C ARG A 51 6.32 21.47 4.23
N GLY A 52 5.53 20.69 3.51
CA GLY A 52 5.97 19.46 2.87
C GLY A 52 6.04 18.27 3.81
N LEU A 53 5.41 18.33 4.99
CA LEU A 53 5.39 17.25 5.95
C LEU A 53 4.10 16.43 5.78
N ALA A 54 4.23 15.10 5.85
CA ALA A 54 3.06 14.22 5.85
C ALA A 54 2.28 14.41 7.14
N ILE A 55 0.96 14.56 7.02
CA ILE A 55 0.08 14.73 8.16
C ILE A 55 -0.97 13.63 8.21
N ASP A 56 -1.42 13.34 9.44
CA ASP A 56 -2.56 12.45 9.65
C ASP A 56 -3.84 13.21 9.27
N PRO A 57 -4.64 12.71 8.31
CA PRO A 57 -5.85 13.41 7.88
C PRO A 57 -6.92 13.51 8.97
N GLU A 58 -6.88 12.64 9.98
CA GLU A 58 -7.87 12.68 11.08
C GLU A 58 -7.51 13.72 12.14
N THR A 59 -6.24 13.86 12.48
CA THR A 59 -5.78 14.73 13.57
C THR A 59 -5.16 16.03 13.07
N GLY A 60 -4.75 16.10 11.81
CA GLY A 60 -4.03 17.24 11.25
C GLY A 60 -2.61 17.38 11.77
N LYS A 61 -2.11 16.43 12.55
CA LYS A 61 -0.78 16.48 13.15
C LYS A 61 0.25 15.82 12.24
N PRO A 62 1.52 16.26 12.26
CA PRO A 62 2.57 15.61 11.51
C PRO A 62 2.72 14.14 11.89
N ILE A 63 2.89 13.30 10.88
CA ILE A 63 3.19 11.89 11.08
C ILE A 63 4.71 11.79 11.30
N PRO A 64 5.16 11.15 12.41
CA PRO A 64 6.59 11.01 12.65
C PRO A 64 7.26 10.26 11.50
N ALA A 65 8.36 10.79 11.00
CA ALA A 65 9.18 10.08 10.05
C ALA A 65 9.72 8.83 10.73
N LYS A 66 9.54 7.70 10.09
CA LYS A 66 10.01 6.38 10.52
C LYS A 66 9.40 5.82 11.80
N GLY A 67 8.35 5.04 11.62
CA GLY A 67 8.17 3.73 12.20
C GLY A 67 7.99 3.57 13.69
N LYS A 68 7.92 4.61 14.49
CA LYS A 68 7.61 4.43 15.92
C LYS A 68 6.11 4.37 16.19
N VAL A 69 5.29 4.86 15.25
CA VAL A 69 3.84 4.84 15.37
C VAL A 69 3.26 4.30 14.08
N GLU A 70 2.44 3.26 14.20
CA GLU A 70 1.72 2.71 13.07
C GLU A 70 0.74 3.74 12.53
N ARG A 71 0.80 4.01 11.22
CA ARG A 71 -0.18 4.88 10.56
C ARG A 71 -1.52 4.15 10.51
N THR A 72 -2.61 4.89 10.72
CA THR A 72 -3.94 4.35 10.51
C THR A 72 -4.20 4.23 9.01
N HIS A 73 -4.49 3.02 8.55
CA HIS A 73 -4.87 2.80 7.16
C HIS A 73 -6.29 3.33 6.93
N THR A 74 -6.56 3.81 5.71
CA THR A 74 -7.88 4.33 5.36
C THR A 74 -8.81 3.22 4.85
N GLN A 75 -8.26 2.28 4.08
CA GLN A 75 -9.02 1.17 3.50
C GLN A 75 -8.18 -0.08 3.41
N VAL A 76 -8.84 -1.23 3.39
CA VAL A 76 -8.20 -2.53 3.18
C VAL A 76 -8.91 -3.22 2.02
N PHE A 77 -8.12 -3.71 1.08
CA PHE A 77 -8.60 -4.47 -0.06
C PHE A 77 -8.07 -5.90 0.05
N THR A 78 -8.92 -6.88 -0.18
CA THR A 78 -8.52 -8.29 -0.15
C THR A 78 -9.07 -9.02 -1.35
N GLY A 79 -8.33 -10.01 -1.81
CA GLY A 79 -8.77 -10.86 -2.91
C GLY A 79 -7.83 -12.04 -3.06
N SER A 80 -8.29 -13.08 -3.75
CA SER A 80 -7.47 -14.26 -4.03
C SER A 80 -6.66 -14.14 -5.32
N THR A 81 -6.99 -13.15 -6.16
CA THR A 81 -6.33 -12.91 -7.44
C THR A 81 -6.02 -11.42 -7.62
N ALA A 82 -5.04 -11.14 -8.48
CA ALA A 82 -4.72 -9.77 -8.87
C ALA A 82 -5.92 -9.07 -9.52
N LYS A 83 -6.67 -9.81 -10.33
CA LYS A 83 -7.86 -9.28 -11.00
C LYS A 83 -8.91 -8.80 -9.99
N GLU A 84 -9.18 -9.57 -8.95
CA GLU A 84 -10.14 -9.18 -7.91
C GLU A 84 -9.73 -7.87 -7.23
N LEU A 85 -8.45 -7.74 -6.89
CA LEU A 85 -7.94 -6.51 -6.29
C LEU A 85 -8.04 -5.31 -7.23
N CYS A 86 -7.69 -5.50 -8.49
CA CYS A 86 -7.78 -4.42 -9.48
C CYS A 86 -9.24 -3.97 -9.69
N VAL A 87 -10.18 -4.91 -9.76
CA VAL A 87 -11.60 -4.57 -9.89
C VAL A 87 -12.10 -3.79 -8.68
N GLN A 88 -11.76 -4.24 -7.48
CA GLN A 88 -12.17 -3.53 -6.25
C GLN A 88 -11.60 -2.13 -6.21
N LEU A 89 -10.31 -1.98 -6.49
CA LEU A 89 -9.60 -0.72 -6.35
C LEU A 89 -9.95 0.27 -7.45
N PHE A 90 -9.93 -0.17 -8.70
CA PHE A 90 -10.06 0.73 -9.85
C PHE A 90 -11.49 0.90 -10.34
N GLU A 91 -12.35 -0.09 -10.16
CA GLU A 91 -13.71 -0.05 -10.67
C GLU A 91 -14.77 0.19 -9.60
N LYS A 92 -14.59 -0.38 -8.39
CA LYS A 92 -15.60 -0.34 -7.35
C LYS A 92 -15.38 0.70 -6.26
N THR A 93 -14.22 1.32 -6.21
CA THR A 93 -13.91 2.36 -5.22
C THR A 93 -13.97 3.73 -5.88
N GLN A 94 -14.87 4.59 -5.35
CA GLN A 94 -15.05 5.94 -5.87
C GLN A 94 -14.99 6.96 -4.73
N PRO A 95 -14.12 7.98 -4.82
CA PRO A 95 -13.13 8.15 -5.88
C PRO A 95 -12.00 7.14 -5.75
N CYS A 96 -11.39 6.79 -6.90
CA CYS A 96 -10.25 5.87 -6.88
C CYS A 96 -9.06 6.52 -6.15
N PRO A 97 -8.46 5.84 -5.16
CA PRO A 97 -7.35 6.42 -4.42
C PRO A 97 -6.04 6.49 -5.19
N VAL A 98 -5.96 5.79 -6.32
CA VAL A 98 -4.77 5.84 -7.20
C VAL A 98 -5.00 6.91 -8.26
N THR A 99 -4.15 7.95 -8.26
CA THR A 99 -4.33 9.11 -9.12
C THR A 99 -3.25 9.25 -10.18
N CYS A 100 -2.21 8.41 -10.15
CA CYS A 100 -1.16 8.45 -11.15
C CYS A 100 -1.03 7.10 -11.87
N LEU A 101 -0.76 7.18 -13.17
CA LEU A 101 -0.73 6.02 -14.05
C LEU A 101 0.43 5.07 -13.72
N ASP A 102 1.57 5.63 -13.37
CA ASP A 102 2.74 4.83 -12.98
C ASP A 102 2.46 4.02 -11.70
N HIS A 103 1.75 4.61 -10.75
CA HIS A 103 1.34 3.91 -9.54
C HIS A 103 0.36 2.79 -9.85
N ALA A 104 -0.60 3.04 -10.74
CA ALA A 104 -1.55 2.00 -11.16
C ALA A 104 -0.85 0.81 -11.81
N ALA A 105 0.12 1.07 -12.68
CA ALA A 105 0.92 0.02 -13.31
C ALA A 105 1.75 -0.76 -12.29
N TYR A 106 2.36 -0.06 -11.34
CA TYR A 106 3.12 -0.65 -10.25
C TYR A 106 2.24 -1.60 -9.42
N LEU A 107 1.05 -1.15 -9.03
CA LEU A 107 0.14 -1.98 -8.23
C LEU A 107 -0.32 -3.21 -8.99
N GLY A 108 -0.65 -3.07 -10.27
CA GLY A 108 -1.03 -4.21 -11.10
C GLY A 108 0.05 -5.28 -11.14
N ARG A 109 1.30 -4.86 -11.32
CA ARG A 109 2.45 -5.76 -11.30
C ARG A 109 2.62 -6.42 -9.93
N GLU A 110 2.53 -5.66 -8.85
CA GLU A 110 2.72 -6.19 -7.50
C GLU A 110 1.60 -7.13 -7.09
N PHE A 111 0.37 -6.85 -7.45
CA PHE A 111 -0.74 -7.76 -7.21
C PHE A 111 -0.54 -9.10 -7.92
N LEU A 112 -0.03 -9.06 -9.16
CA LEU A 112 0.27 -10.29 -9.90
C LEU A 112 1.41 -11.08 -9.26
N ARG A 113 2.47 -10.40 -8.83
CA ARG A 113 3.57 -11.05 -8.12
C ARG A 113 3.10 -11.69 -6.82
N ALA A 114 2.22 -11.01 -6.08
CA ALA A 114 1.62 -11.54 -4.85
C ALA A 114 0.75 -12.77 -5.14
N GLU A 115 -0.05 -12.74 -6.20
CA GLU A 115 -0.85 -13.88 -6.61
C GLU A 115 0.02 -15.10 -6.94
N ILE A 116 1.09 -14.91 -7.70
CA ILE A 116 2.02 -15.98 -8.04
C ILE A 116 2.65 -16.58 -6.77
N ALA A 117 3.08 -15.74 -5.85
CA ALA A 117 3.64 -16.21 -4.58
C ALA A 117 2.62 -16.99 -3.76
N LEU A 118 1.37 -16.52 -3.70
CA LEU A 118 0.30 -17.18 -2.98
C LEU A 118 0.01 -18.57 -3.55
N LEU A 119 -0.09 -18.68 -4.87
CA LEU A 119 -0.33 -19.94 -5.55
C LEU A 119 0.84 -20.93 -5.44
N SER A 120 2.04 -20.40 -5.28
CA SER A 120 3.27 -21.21 -5.17
C SER A 120 3.67 -21.50 -3.73
N ASN A 121 2.87 -21.08 -2.75
CA ASN A 121 3.19 -21.17 -1.32
C ASN A 121 4.56 -20.56 -0.98
N GLN A 122 4.88 -19.45 -1.61
CA GLN A 122 6.10 -18.71 -1.38
C GLN A 122 5.82 -17.41 -0.63
N ASP A 123 6.86 -16.89 0.02
CA ASP A 123 6.76 -15.58 0.65
C ASP A 123 6.72 -14.49 -0.42
N TYR A 124 5.94 -13.45 -0.15
CA TYR A 124 5.87 -12.28 -1.01
C TYR A 124 6.50 -11.08 -0.30
N VAL A 125 7.38 -10.39 -1.02
CA VAL A 125 7.97 -9.12 -0.57
C VAL A 125 7.68 -8.08 -1.64
N GLN A 126 7.01 -7.02 -1.24
CA GLN A 126 6.69 -5.89 -2.11
C GLN A 126 7.98 -5.20 -2.58
N ASP A 127 8.05 -4.94 -3.87
CA ASP A 127 9.26 -4.40 -4.50
C ASP A 127 9.41 -2.87 -4.36
#